data_1c2eabc2fce8de3719e5c802403804a2
#
_entry.id   1c2eabc2fce8de3719e5c802403804a2
#
_cell.length_a   1.000
_cell.length_b   1.000
_cell.length_c   1.000
_cell.angle_alpha   90.00
_cell.angle_beta   90.00
_cell.angle_gamma   90.00
#
_symmetry.space_group_name_H-M   'P 1'
#
loop_
_entity.id
_entity.type
_entity.pdbx_description
1 polymer ?
#
loop_
_entity_poly.entity_id
_entity_poly.type
_entity_poly.pdbx_seq_one_letter_code
_entity_poly.pdbx_strand_id
1 'polypeptide(L)'
;MLFERKHYLNLLQNADGNGMIKVITGIRRCGKSFLLFNLFRKRLIEKGVHEDHIIQVNLEDRRNKRLRNPDVLLQHIDNMMTDTDKYYILLDEVQLVNEFEDVLNSYLSVPNAEVYVTGSNAKFLSKDIITEFRGRGWEIHIHPLSFAEYYEVVGGEKAEALEQYYKYGGLPAVAGLERAEDKQQYLREIFETVYLKDVIDRNHLKNADGLRELVRILASIIGSSTNVRRIANTFKTA
;
A
#
# COMPACT_ATOMS: atom_id res chain seq x y z
N MET A 1 -9.53 -12.13 -11.36
CA MET A 1 -9.76 -12.62 -9.98
C MET A 1 -10.04 -11.46 -9.07
N LEU A 2 -11.03 -11.53 -8.17
CA LEU A 2 -11.38 -10.50 -7.21
C LEU A 2 -11.18 -11.05 -5.78
N PHE A 3 -10.32 -10.41 -4.99
CA PHE A 3 -10.08 -10.71 -3.58
C PHE A 3 -10.81 -9.68 -2.73
N GLU A 4 -11.78 -10.09 -1.94
CA GLU A 4 -12.69 -9.18 -1.22
C GLU A 4 -12.02 -8.43 -0.06
N ARG A 5 -10.91 -8.94 0.50
CA ARG A 5 -10.14 -8.29 1.58
C ARG A 5 -11.02 -7.88 2.77
N LYS A 6 -11.98 -8.70 3.13
CA LYS A 6 -13.01 -8.44 4.17
C LYS A 6 -12.45 -7.87 5.47
N HIS A 7 -11.33 -8.44 5.94
CA HIS A 7 -10.68 -7.98 7.16
C HIS A 7 -10.30 -6.48 7.09
N TYR A 8 -9.65 -6.08 6.00
CA TYR A 8 -9.21 -4.69 5.82
C TYR A 8 -10.37 -3.73 5.58
N LEU A 9 -11.41 -4.16 4.85
CA LEU A 9 -12.65 -3.39 4.72
C LEU A 9 -13.30 -3.10 6.07
N ASN A 10 -13.33 -4.09 6.95
CA ASN A 10 -13.85 -3.90 8.30
C ASN A 10 -12.97 -2.93 9.12
N LEU A 11 -11.64 -3.00 8.99
CA LEU A 11 -10.73 -2.06 9.67
C LEU A 11 -10.96 -0.63 9.18
N LEU A 12 -11.11 -0.41 7.86
CA LEU A 12 -11.41 0.91 7.29
C LEU A 12 -12.76 1.45 7.80
N GLN A 13 -13.77 0.60 7.86
CA GLN A 13 -15.10 0.97 8.37
C GLN A 13 -15.11 1.30 9.86
N ASN A 14 -14.40 0.51 10.66
CA ASN A 14 -14.34 0.72 12.12
C ASN A 14 -13.55 1.98 12.48
N ALA A 15 -12.67 2.44 11.59
CA ALA A 15 -11.94 3.70 11.75
C ALA A 15 -12.76 4.93 11.31
N ASP A 16 -13.91 4.75 10.67
CA ASP A 16 -14.76 5.84 10.20
C ASP A 16 -15.26 6.68 11.38
N GLY A 17 -15.14 8.01 11.25
CA GLY A 17 -15.58 8.97 12.28
C GLY A 17 -14.67 9.06 13.52
N ASN A 18 -13.48 8.46 13.51
CA ASN A 18 -12.56 8.52 14.66
C ASN A 18 -11.77 9.84 14.78
N GLY A 19 -12.00 10.80 13.89
CA GLY A 19 -11.32 12.10 13.87
C GLY A 19 -9.84 12.06 13.48
N MET A 20 -9.37 10.95 12.89
CA MET A 20 -7.98 10.78 12.45
C MET A 20 -7.91 10.57 10.94
N ILE A 21 -6.74 10.86 10.36
CA ILE A 21 -6.42 10.51 8.98
C ILE A 21 -6.14 9.01 8.90
N LYS A 22 -6.85 8.27 8.05
CA LYS A 22 -6.66 6.83 7.85
C LYS A 22 -5.55 6.62 6.84
N VAL A 23 -4.44 6.06 7.29
CA VAL A 23 -3.23 5.86 6.50
C VAL A 23 -3.07 4.38 6.16
N ILE A 24 -3.26 4.06 4.89
CA ILE A 24 -3.16 2.68 4.38
C ILE A 24 -1.73 2.45 3.91
N THR A 25 -0.99 1.64 4.65
CA THR A 25 0.40 1.29 4.37
C THR A 25 0.54 -0.14 3.85
N GLY A 26 1.72 -0.52 3.41
CA GLY A 26 2.03 -1.86 2.92
C GLY A 26 2.94 -1.84 1.70
N ILE A 27 3.54 -2.97 1.38
CA ILE A 27 4.46 -3.09 0.24
C ILE A 27 3.78 -2.73 -1.09
N ARG A 28 4.58 -2.32 -2.07
CA ARG A 28 4.06 -2.10 -3.42
C ARG A 28 3.41 -3.37 -3.97
N ARG A 29 2.33 -3.21 -4.76
CA ARG A 29 1.57 -4.30 -5.39
C ARG A 29 0.78 -5.22 -4.44
N CYS A 30 0.68 -4.91 -3.13
CA CYS A 30 -0.18 -5.68 -2.22
C CYS A 30 -1.69 -5.35 -2.33
N GLY A 31 -2.08 -4.38 -3.16
CA GLY A 31 -3.48 -4.06 -3.45
C GLY A 31 -4.07 -2.87 -2.70
N LYS A 32 -3.24 -1.93 -2.16
CA LYS A 32 -3.72 -0.72 -1.44
C LYS A 32 -4.70 0.12 -2.24
N SER A 33 -4.30 0.56 -3.44
CA SER A 33 -5.12 1.39 -4.32
C SER A 33 -6.43 0.69 -4.70
N PHE A 34 -6.37 -0.61 -4.97
CA PHE A 34 -7.56 -1.41 -5.29
C PHE A 34 -8.50 -1.53 -4.09
N LEU A 35 -7.97 -1.76 -2.89
CA LEU A 35 -8.76 -1.79 -1.67
C LEU A 35 -9.48 -0.46 -1.45
N LEU A 36 -8.77 0.66 -1.59
CA LEU A 36 -9.32 1.99 -1.33
C LEU A 36 -10.33 2.40 -2.41
N PHE A 37 -9.95 2.34 -3.68
CA PHE A 37 -10.72 2.92 -4.78
C PHE A 37 -11.82 2.02 -5.34
N ASN A 38 -11.69 0.71 -5.19
CA ASN A 38 -12.67 -0.22 -5.70
C ASN A 38 -13.51 -0.84 -4.57
N LEU A 39 -12.87 -1.48 -3.60
CA LEU A 39 -13.59 -2.24 -2.59
C LEU A 39 -14.23 -1.33 -1.53
N PHE A 40 -13.47 -0.38 -0.99
CA PHE A 40 -13.97 0.52 0.04
C PHE A 40 -14.98 1.51 -0.53
N ARG A 41 -14.70 2.12 -1.70
CA ARG A 41 -15.69 2.94 -2.41
C ARG A 41 -17.01 2.20 -2.62
N LYS A 42 -16.96 0.97 -3.15
CA LYS A 42 -18.14 0.15 -3.34
C LYS A 42 -18.90 -0.04 -2.02
N ARG A 43 -18.16 -0.31 -0.95
CA ARG A 43 -18.75 -0.49 0.39
C ARG A 43 -19.41 0.78 0.94
N LEU A 44 -18.85 1.97 0.66
CA LEU A 44 -19.47 3.25 1.03
C LEU A 44 -20.79 3.45 0.30
N ILE A 45 -20.82 3.20 -1.01
CA ILE A 45 -22.04 3.30 -1.82
C ILE A 45 -23.13 2.30 -1.34
N GLU A 46 -22.75 1.06 -1.05
CA GLU A 46 -23.66 0.05 -0.47
C GLU A 46 -24.25 0.48 0.89
N LYS A 47 -23.55 1.36 1.62
CA LYS A 47 -24.02 1.97 2.87
C LYS A 47 -24.89 3.24 2.66
N GLY A 48 -25.12 3.63 1.42
CA GLY A 48 -25.96 4.77 1.08
C GLY A 48 -25.19 6.09 0.94
N VAL A 49 -23.85 6.08 0.94
CA VAL A 49 -23.07 7.29 0.62
C VAL A 49 -23.26 7.60 -0.86
N HIS A 50 -23.65 8.84 -1.16
CA HIS A 50 -23.81 9.30 -2.54
C HIS A 50 -22.46 9.37 -3.25
N GLU A 51 -22.40 9.07 -4.54
CA GLU A 51 -21.12 9.05 -5.28
C GLU A 51 -20.40 10.40 -5.28
N ASP A 52 -21.14 11.49 -5.34
CA ASP A 52 -20.59 12.85 -5.33
C ASP A 52 -19.93 13.24 -3.99
N HIS A 53 -20.22 12.48 -2.91
CA HIS A 53 -19.57 12.62 -1.62
C HIS A 53 -18.34 11.73 -1.45
N ILE A 54 -17.88 11.06 -2.52
CA ILE A 54 -16.67 10.26 -2.53
C ILE A 54 -15.65 10.87 -3.50
N ILE A 55 -14.74 11.68 -2.96
CA ILE A 55 -13.70 12.37 -3.73
C ILE A 55 -12.51 11.43 -3.88
N GLN A 56 -12.21 11.00 -5.12
CA GLN A 56 -11.10 10.09 -5.41
C GLN A 56 -10.02 10.78 -6.24
N VAL A 57 -8.79 10.77 -5.75
CA VAL A 57 -7.63 11.31 -6.50
C VAL A 57 -6.49 10.29 -6.50
N ASN A 58 -6.19 9.74 -7.68
CA ASN A 58 -4.98 8.99 -7.90
C ASN A 58 -3.85 9.94 -8.29
N LEU A 59 -2.92 10.18 -7.38
CA LEU A 59 -1.81 11.11 -7.58
C LEU A 59 -0.67 10.52 -8.44
N GLU A 60 -0.63 9.18 -8.62
CA GLU A 60 0.31 8.55 -9.56
C GLU A 60 -0.12 8.78 -11.02
N ASP A 61 -1.43 8.94 -11.27
CA ASP A 61 -1.93 9.20 -12.63
C ASP A 61 -1.39 10.53 -13.17
N ARG A 62 -0.79 10.47 -14.37
CA ARG A 62 -0.21 11.64 -15.04
C ARG A 62 -1.25 12.75 -15.29
N ARG A 63 -2.51 12.40 -15.49
CA ARG A 63 -3.60 13.36 -15.68
C ARG A 63 -3.80 14.24 -14.45
N ASN A 64 -3.48 13.71 -13.27
CA ASN A 64 -3.58 14.40 -11.99
C ASN A 64 -2.27 15.07 -11.56
N LYS A 65 -1.26 15.16 -12.45
CA LYS A 65 0.05 15.72 -12.09
C LYS A 65 -0.04 17.11 -11.47
N ARG A 66 -0.97 17.95 -11.91
CA ARG A 66 -1.20 19.31 -11.36
C ARG A 66 -1.66 19.27 -9.90
N LEU A 67 -2.39 18.23 -9.50
CA LEU A 67 -2.88 18.01 -8.12
C LEU A 67 -1.78 17.59 -7.15
N ARG A 68 -0.54 17.40 -7.62
CA ARG A 68 0.62 17.21 -6.74
C ARG A 68 1.12 18.52 -6.12
N ASN A 69 0.61 19.65 -6.57
CA ASN A 69 0.78 20.93 -5.89
C ASN A 69 -0.24 21.01 -4.73
N PRO A 70 0.19 21.30 -3.48
CA PRO A 70 -0.66 21.28 -2.30
C PRO A 70 -1.85 22.23 -2.41
N ASP A 71 -1.64 23.46 -2.85
CA ASP A 71 -2.71 24.47 -2.96
C ASP A 71 -3.75 24.09 -4.00
N VAL A 72 -3.29 23.51 -5.13
CA VAL A 72 -4.18 23.04 -6.22
C VAL A 72 -4.99 21.84 -5.76
N LEU A 73 -4.42 20.96 -4.96
CA LEU A 73 -5.12 19.81 -4.39
C LEU A 73 -6.19 20.26 -3.39
N LEU A 74 -5.85 21.16 -2.47
CA LEU A 74 -6.80 21.76 -1.53
C LEU A 74 -7.97 22.38 -2.27
N GLN A 75 -7.70 23.30 -3.21
CA GLN A 75 -8.74 23.94 -4.00
C GLN A 75 -9.61 22.94 -4.78
N HIS A 76 -9.02 21.89 -5.33
CA HIS A 76 -9.75 20.85 -6.05
C HIS A 76 -10.74 20.11 -5.14
N ILE A 77 -10.30 19.71 -3.96
CA ILE A 77 -11.13 19.00 -2.98
C ILE A 77 -12.23 19.93 -2.45
N ASP A 78 -11.88 21.15 -2.05
CA ASP A 78 -12.83 22.13 -1.51
C ASP A 78 -13.94 22.46 -2.53
N ASN A 79 -13.61 22.57 -3.81
CA ASN A 79 -14.60 22.79 -4.87
C ASN A 79 -15.56 21.61 -5.09
N MET A 80 -15.19 20.42 -4.67
CA MET A 80 -16.05 19.24 -4.74
C MET A 80 -16.95 19.09 -3.51
N MET A 81 -16.61 19.72 -2.39
CA MET A 81 -17.40 19.73 -1.16
C MET A 81 -18.45 20.85 -1.22
N THR A 82 -19.62 20.54 -1.79
CA THR A 82 -20.63 21.57 -2.14
C THR A 82 -21.76 21.72 -1.11
N ASP A 83 -21.83 20.83 -0.12
CA ASP A 83 -22.85 20.84 0.95
C ASP A 83 -22.24 20.46 2.31
N THR A 84 -23.08 20.25 3.32
CA THR A 84 -22.68 19.94 4.70
C THR A 84 -22.70 18.43 5.00
N ASP A 85 -23.04 17.60 4.05
CA ASP A 85 -23.05 16.16 4.22
C ASP A 85 -21.63 15.59 4.31
N LYS A 86 -21.48 14.37 4.80
CA LYS A 86 -20.18 13.76 5.02
C LYS A 86 -19.49 13.38 3.71
N TYR A 87 -18.30 13.90 3.50
CA TYR A 87 -17.43 13.60 2.36
C TYR A 87 -16.32 12.61 2.74
N TYR A 88 -16.06 11.66 1.86
CA TYR A 88 -14.95 10.71 1.95
C TYR A 88 -13.88 11.09 0.93
N ILE A 89 -12.73 11.56 1.43
CA ILE A 89 -11.59 11.98 0.61
C ILE A 89 -10.61 10.82 0.52
N LEU A 90 -10.51 10.22 -0.66
CA LEU A 90 -9.68 9.04 -0.93
C LEU A 90 -8.50 9.45 -1.82
N LEU A 91 -7.27 9.50 -1.26
CA LEU A 91 -6.07 9.90 -1.99
C LEU A 91 -5.10 8.73 -2.11
N ASP A 92 -4.68 8.41 -3.33
CA ASP A 92 -3.72 7.35 -3.60
C ASP A 92 -2.33 7.93 -3.89
N GLU A 93 -1.28 7.32 -3.27
CA GLU A 93 0.13 7.72 -3.35
C GLU A 93 0.36 9.18 -2.94
N VAL A 94 -0.19 9.56 -1.77
CA VAL A 94 -0.22 10.96 -1.28
C VAL A 94 1.17 11.58 -1.09
N GLN A 95 2.22 10.77 -0.88
CA GLN A 95 3.61 11.25 -0.78
C GLN A 95 4.16 11.91 -2.06
N LEU A 96 3.40 11.85 -3.16
CA LEU A 96 3.71 12.60 -4.38
C LEU A 96 3.34 14.08 -4.31
N VAL A 97 2.56 14.47 -3.30
CA VAL A 97 2.26 15.87 -2.99
C VAL A 97 3.34 16.41 -2.07
N ASN A 98 3.88 17.58 -2.39
CA ASN A 98 4.77 18.28 -1.46
C ASN A 98 3.97 18.73 -0.24
N GLU A 99 4.56 18.67 0.96
CA GLU A 99 3.90 19.12 2.20
C GLU A 99 2.50 18.47 2.39
N PHE A 100 2.35 17.21 1.97
CA PHE A 100 1.06 16.51 2.02
C PHE A 100 0.51 16.42 3.45
N GLU A 101 1.37 16.40 4.45
CA GLU A 101 0.98 16.37 5.87
C GLU A 101 0.16 17.60 6.24
N ASP A 102 0.56 18.78 5.75
CA ASP A 102 -0.15 20.03 6.03
C ASP A 102 -1.50 20.05 5.29
N VAL A 103 -1.55 19.56 4.06
CA VAL A 103 -2.81 19.40 3.30
C VAL A 103 -3.78 18.49 4.07
N LEU A 104 -3.31 17.32 4.52
CA LEU A 104 -4.17 16.38 5.23
C LEU A 104 -4.61 16.89 6.61
N ASN A 105 -3.70 17.57 7.33
CA ASN A 105 -4.01 18.16 8.62
C ASN A 105 -5.07 19.28 8.51
N SER A 106 -5.16 19.98 7.38
CA SER A 106 -6.20 21.00 7.15
C SER A 106 -7.60 20.40 7.22
N TYR A 107 -7.80 19.18 6.74
CA TYR A 107 -9.10 18.50 6.77
C TYR A 107 -9.49 17.93 8.13
N LEU A 108 -8.57 17.82 9.09
CA LEU A 108 -8.92 17.42 10.47
C LEU A 108 -9.83 18.43 11.19
N SER A 109 -9.80 19.69 10.76
CA SER A 109 -10.68 20.75 11.30
C SER A 109 -11.99 20.91 10.52
N VAL A 110 -12.19 20.16 9.43
CA VAL A 110 -13.40 20.17 8.59
C VAL A 110 -14.35 19.07 9.08
N PRO A 111 -15.47 19.41 9.75
CA PRO A 111 -16.29 18.43 10.48
C PRO A 111 -16.92 17.34 9.62
N ASN A 112 -17.15 17.64 8.34
CA ASN A 112 -17.78 16.74 7.37
C ASN A 112 -16.76 16.08 6.41
N ALA A 113 -15.46 16.17 6.67
CA ALA A 113 -14.42 15.53 5.88
C ALA A 113 -13.85 14.29 6.58
N GLU A 114 -13.79 13.16 5.87
CA GLU A 114 -13.22 11.92 6.32
C GLU A 114 -12.09 11.48 5.37
N VAL A 115 -10.85 11.47 5.83
CA VAL A 115 -9.67 11.34 4.98
C VAL A 115 -9.08 9.94 5.05
N TYR A 116 -8.89 9.31 3.89
CA TYR A 116 -8.23 8.03 3.69
C TYR A 116 -7.14 8.17 2.64
N VAL A 117 -5.92 7.81 2.99
CA VAL A 117 -4.78 7.95 2.09
C VAL A 117 -4.01 6.65 1.95
N THR A 118 -3.41 6.43 0.79
CA THR A 118 -2.40 5.39 0.64
C THR A 118 -1.03 6.01 0.41
N GLY A 119 -0.01 5.23 0.76
CA GLY A 119 1.35 5.48 0.35
C GLY A 119 2.17 4.20 0.37
N SER A 120 3.06 4.07 -0.59
CA SER A 120 3.92 2.88 -0.77
C SER A 120 5.39 3.18 -0.51
N ASN A 121 5.72 4.44 -0.25
CA ASN A 121 7.09 4.86 0.01
C ASN A 121 7.48 4.59 1.46
N ALA A 122 8.76 4.52 1.67
CA ALA A 122 9.39 4.34 2.96
C ALA A 122 9.11 5.43 4.00
N LYS A 123 8.78 6.65 3.58
CA LYS A 123 8.19 7.65 4.47
C LYS A 123 6.90 7.14 5.12
N PHE A 124 6.16 6.24 4.44
CA PHE A 124 4.95 5.57 4.91
C PHE A 124 5.19 4.20 5.56
N LEU A 125 6.42 3.68 5.57
CA LEU A 125 6.79 2.42 6.21
C LEU A 125 7.54 2.63 7.53
N SER A 126 7.92 3.87 7.83
CA SER A 126 8.61 4.20 9.08
C SER A 126 7.60 4.61 10.16
N LYS A 127 7.98 4.38 11.41
CA LYS A 127 7.26 4.90 12.59
C LYS A 127 7.03 6.43 12.51
N ASP A 128 7.64 7.07 11.54
CA ASP A 128 7.64 8.50 11.31
C ASP A 128 6.28 9.04 10.86
N ILE A 129 5.41 8.24 10.18
CA ILE A 129 4.06 8.70 9.78
C ILE A 129 3.20 9.06 10.98
N ILE A 130 3.16 8.20 12.00
CA ILE A 130 2.40 8.50 13.22
C ILE A 130 3.01 9.73 13.90
N THR A 131 4.34 9.89 13.79
CA THR A 131 5.07 11.03 14.34
C THR A 131 4.85 12.30 13.50
N GLU A 132 4.85 12.20 12.16
CA GLU A 132 4.59 13.33 11.25
C GLU A 132 3.15 13.84 11.39
N PHE A 133 2.17 12.95 11.52
CA PHE A 133 0.80 13.34 11.88
C PHE A 133 0.62 13.67 13.36
N ARG A 134 1.68 13.69 14.17
CA ARG A 134 1.64 14.07 15.59
C ARG A 134 0.52 13.35 16.38
N GLY A 135 0.35 12.06 16.13
CA GLY A 135 -0.70 11.24 16.75
C GLY A 135 -2.10 11.38 16.12
N ARG A 136 -2.25 12.04 14.97
CA ARG A 136 -3.52 12.23 14.26
C ARG A 136 -3.71 11.24 13.09
N GLY A 137 -2.80 10.31 12.90
CA GLY A 137 -2.86 9.26 11.90
C GLY A 137 -3.31 7.92 12.50
N TRP A 138 -4.21 7.22 11.81
CA TRP A 138 -4.64 5.86 12.11
C TRP A 138 -4.12 4.92 11.03
N GLU A 139 -3.11 4.13 11.35
CA GLU A 139 -2.49 3.23 10.39
C GLU A 139 -3.29 1.95 10.19
N ILE A 140 -3.47 1.57 8.92
CA ILE A 140 -4.01 0.27 8.50
C ILE A 140 -2.96 -0.38 7.59
N HIS A 141 -2.17 -1.29 8.15
CA HIS A 141 -1.11 -1.97 7.41
C HIS A 141 -1.65 -3.16 6.61
N ILE A 142 -1.48 -3.11 5.29
CA ILE A 142 -1.94 -4.16 4.37
C ILE A 142 -0.78 -5.07 3.99
N HIS A 143 -0.97 -6.36 4.27
CA HIS A 143 -0.09 -7.42 3.80
C HIS A 143 -0.53 -7.95 2.43
N PRO A 144 0.35 -8.64 1.69
CA PRO A 144 -0.08 -9.55 0.62
C PRO A 144 -1.21 -10.48 1.09
N LEU A 145 -1.88 -11.15 0.16
CA LEU A 145 -2.95 -12.08 0.52
C LEU A 145 -2.45 -13.11 1.54
N SER A 146 -3.23 -13.34 2.57
CA SER A 146 -3.06 -14.53 3.42
C SER A 146 -3.41 -15.79 2.64
N PHE A 147 -2.98 -16.96 3.09
CA PHE A 147 -3.37 -18.22 2.44
C PHE A 147 -4.90 -18.39 2.43
N ALA A 148 -5.59 -17.95 3.47
CA ALA A 148 -7.05 -18.03 3.53
C ALA A 148 -7.71 -17.19 2.44
N GLU A 149 -7.28 -15.92 2.25
CA GLU A 149 -7.78 -15.04 1.19
C GLU A 149 -7.43 -15.57 -0.20
N TYR A 150 -6.23 -16.12 -0.37
CA TYR A 150 -5.79 -16.74 -1.61
C TYR A 150 -6.65 -17.97 -1.95
N TYR A 151 -6.83 -18.89 -0.99
CA TYR A 151 -7.55 -20.14 -1.18
C TYR A 151 -9.06 -19.93 -1.39
N GLU A 152 -9.66 -18.92 -0.74
CA GLU A 152 -11.08 -18.56 -0.93
C GLU A 152 -11.41 -18.28 -2.41
N VAL A 153 -10.44 -17.73 -3.16
CA VAL A 153 -10.65 -17.32 -4.57
C VAL A 153 -10.10 -18.34 -5.57
N VAL A 154 -8.94 -18.93 -5.28
CA VAL A 154 -8.29 -19.88 -6.20
C VAL A 154 -8.97 -21.25 -6.13
N GLY A 155 -9.37 -21.69 -4.93
CA GLY A 155 -10.02 -22.99 -4.71
C GLY A 155 -9.11 -24.19 -5.02
N GLY A 156 -9.73 -25.28 -5.42
CA GLY A 156 -9.03 -26.51 -5.79
C GLY A 156 -8.65 -27.38 -4.60
N GLU A 157 -7.70 -28.29 -4.80
CA GLU A 157 -7.17 -29.13 -3.73
C GLU A 157 -6.26 -28.29 -2.82
N LYS A 158 -6.48 -28.37 -1.49
CA LYS A 158 -5.90 -27.46 -0.53
C LYS A 158 -4.38 -27.61 -0.41
N ALA A 159 -3.86 -28.83 -0.53
CA ALA A 159 -2.41 -29.05 -0.46
C ALA A 159 -1.69 -28.48 -1.68
N GLU A 160 -2.26 -28.64 -2.88
CA GLU A 160 -1.74 -28.06 -4.10
C GLU A 160 -1.79 -26.53 -4.06
N ALA A 161 -2.89 -25.96 -3.61
CA ALA A 161 -3.05 -24.51 -3.45
C ALA A 161 -2.03 -23.95 -2.43
N LEU A 162 -1.76 -24.68 -1.35
CA LEU A 162 -0.77 -24.30 -0.34
C LEU A 162 0.65 -24.35 -0.92
N GLU A 163 0.99 -25.37 -1.70
CA GLU A 163 2.28 -25.49 -2.39
C GLU A 163 2.50 -24.29 -3.35
N GLN A 164 1.48 -23.95 -4.14
CA GLN A 164 1.52 -22.79 -5.03
C GLN A 164 1.71 -21.49 -4.26
N TYR A 165 1.00 -21.34 -3.14
CA TYR A 165 1.12 -20.16 -2.28
C TYR A 165 2.51 -20.06 -1.65
N TYR A 166 3.10 -21.16 -1.18
CA TYR A 166 4.49 -21.21 -0.68
C TYR A 166 5.49 -20.80 -1.77
N LYS A 167 5.29 -21.28 -2.99
CA LYS A 167 6.22 -21.08 -4.09
C LYS A 167 6.18 -19.65 -4.66
N TYR A 168 4.99 -19.06 -4.75
CA TYR A 168 4.79 -17.78 -5.46
C TYR A 168 4.34 -16.63 -4.56
N GLY A 169 3.99 -16.91 -3.33
CA GLY A 169 3.56 -15.90 -2.35
C GLY A 169 2.14 -15.38 -2.60
N GLY A 170 1.77 -14.36 -1.81
CA GLY A 170 0.41 -13.81 -1.77
C GLY A 170 0.22 -12.48 -2.52
N LEU A 171 1.06 -12.12 -3.50
CA LEU A 171 0.79 -10.92 -4.29
C LEU A 171 -0.45 -11.12 -5.18
N PRO A 172 -1.48 -10.25 -5.11
CA PRO A 172 -2.76 -10.44 -5.83
C PRO A 172 -2.58 -10.65 -7.33
N ALA A 173 -1.66 -9.92 -7.97
CA ALA A 173 -1.40 -10.05 -9.39
C ALA A 173 -0.82 -11.44 -9.76
N VAL A 174 0.04 -12.01 -8.90
CA VAL A 174 0.62 -13.34 -9.10
C VAL A 174 -0.44 -14.43 -8.96
N ALA A 175 -1.35 -14.28 -8.01
CA ALA A 175 -2.46 -15.22 -7.82
C ALA A 175 -3.40 -15.30 -9.04
N GLY A 176 -3.46 -14.20 -9.83
CA GLY A 176 -4.25 -14.14 -11.07
C GLY A 176 -3.57 -14.72 -12.30
N LEU A 177 -2.28 -15.07 -12.25
CA LEU A 177 -1.55 -15.68 -13.37
C LEU A 177 -1.73 -17.21 -13.32
N GLU A 178 -1.87 -17.83 -14.50
CA GLU A 178 -2.05 -19.28 -14.62
C GLU A 178 -0.70 -20.01 -14.76
N ARG A 179 0.17 -19.53 -15.67
CA ARG A 179 1.41 -20.20 -16.01
C ARG A 179 2.52 -19.95 -15.00
N ALA A 180 3.26 -20.99 -14.68
CA ALA A 180 4.38 -20.94 -13.75
C ALA A 180 5.48 -19.95 -14.19
N GLU A 181 5.77 -19.93 -15.50
CA GLU A 181 6.75 -19.03 -16.10
C GLU A 181 6.37 -17.57 -15.92
N ASP A 182 5.09 -17.21 -16.14
CA ASP A 182 4.57 -15.85 -16.02
C ASP A 182 4.64 -15.37 -14.56
N LYS A 183 4.31 -16.26 -13.60
CA LYS A 183 4.46 -15.97 -12.16
C LYS A 183 5.91 -15.68 -11.78
N GLN A 184 6.83 -16.50 -12.23
CA GLN A 184 8.27 -16.35 -11.95
C GLN A 184 8.82 -15.07 -12.59
N GLN A 185 8.48 -14.83 -13.85
CA GLN A 185 8.90 -13.61 -14.56
C GLN A 185 8.40 -12.36 -13.84
N TYR A 186 7.11 -12.31 -13.50
CA TYR A 186 6.50 -11.18 -12.80
C TYR A 186 7.17 -10.91 -11.44
N LEU A 187 7.41 -11.97 -10.65
CA LEU A 187 8.08 -11.84 -9.36
C LEU A 187 9.52 -11.33 -9.51
N ARG A 188 10.26 -11.82 -10.51
CA ARG A 188 11.63 -11.35 -10.80
C ARG A 188 11.63 -9.88 -11.20
N GLU A 189 10.73 -9.49 -12.10
CA GLU A 189 10.61 -8.09 -12.55
C GLU A 189 10.28 -7.16 -11.39
N ILE A 190 9.30 -7.51 -10.54
CA ILE A 190 8.97 -6.70 -9.37
C ILE A 190 10.14 -6.61 -8.40
N PHE A 191 10.82 -7.71 -8.13
CA PHE A 191 11.96 -7.72 -7.23
C PHE A 191 13.04 -6.76 -7.72
N GLU A 192 13.43 -6.85 -9.00
CA GLU A 192 14.49 -6.03 -9.60
C GLU A 192 14.08 -4.56 -9.79
N THR A 193 12.89 -4.32 -10.35
CA THR A 193 12.50 -2.97 -10.82
C THR A 193 11.76 -2.16 -9.76
N VAL A 194 11.21 -2.80 -8.75
CA VAL A 194 10.44 -2.14 -7.69
C VAL A 194 11.18 -2.22 -6.36
N TYR A 195 11.34 -3.42 -5.80
CA TYR A 195 11.85 -3.54 -4.44
C TYR A 195 13.32 -3.18 -4.30
N LEU A 196 14.18 -3.71 -5.17
CA LEU A 196 15.61 -3.34 -5.13
C LEU A 196 15.82 -1.87 -5.46
N LYS A 197 15.12 -1.38 -6.48
CA LYS A 197 15.22 0.03 -6.87
C LYS A 197 14.78 0.96 -5.74
N ASP A 198 13.65 0.69 -5.11
CA ASP A 198 13.17 1.50 -3.97
C ASP A 198 14.19 1.55 -2.83
N VAL A 199 14.86 0.42 -2.52
CA VAL A 199 15.90 0.37 -1.48
C VAL A 199 17.13 1.16 -1.89
N ILE A 200 17.56 1.05 -3.16
CA ILE A 200 18.72 1.76 -3.70
C ILE A 200 18.49 3.26 -3.70
N ASP A 201 17.39 3.70 -4.28
CA ASP A 201 17.04 5.12 -4.43
C ASP A 201 16.86 5.79 -3.06
N ARG A 202 16.17 5.10 -2.15
CA ARG A 202 15.92 5.59 -0.80
C ARG A 202 17.18 5.79 0.04
N ASN A 203 18.10 4.83 -0.02
CA ASN A 203 19.30 4.85 0.83
C ASN A 203 20.52 5.39 0.08
N HIS A 204 20.33 5.92 -1.14
CA HIS A 204 21.39 6.44 -2.00
C HIS A 204 22.55 5.44 -2.17
N LEU A 205 22.22 4.15 -2.29
CA LEU A 205 23.21 3.08 -2.37
C LEU A 205 23.93 3.13 -3.71
N LYS A 206 25.27 3.15 -3.67
CA LYS A 206 26.12 3.16 -4.86
C LYS A 206 26.39 1.76 -5.42
N ASN A 207 26.23 0.71 -4.61
CA ASN A 207 26.53 -0.69 -4.97
C ASN A 207 25.24 -1.52 -5.05
N ALA A 208 24.62 -1.52 -6.23
CA ALA A 208 23.41 -2.32 -6.50
C ALA A 208 23.71 -3.82 -6.49
N ASP A 209 24.87 -4.25 -6.97
CA ASP A 209 25.24 -5.67 -7.04
C ASP A 209 25.51 -6.22 -5.63
N GLY A 210 26.16 -5.45 -4.79
CA GLY A 210 26.31 -5.80 -3.38
C GLY A 210 24.97 -5.95 -2.65
N LEU A 211 23.97 -5.12 -2.98
CA LEU A 211 22.62 -5.30 -2.42
C LEU A 211 21.98 -6.62 -2.89
N ARG A 212 22.09 -6.97 -4.17
CA ARG A 212 21.58 -8.25 -4.71
C ARG A 212 22.21 -9.43 -4.00
N GLU A 213 23.54 -9.39 -3.81
CA GLU A 213 24.26 -10.46 -3.12
C GLU A 213 23.85 -10.56 -1.64
N LEU A 214 23.70 -9.44 -0.96
CA LEU A 214 23.18 -9.41 0.41
C LEU A 214 21.79 -10.06 0.51
N VAL A 215 20.89 -9.78 -0.42
CA VAL A 215 19.56 -10.37 -0.43
C VAL A 215 19.63 -11.88 -0.66
N ARG A 216 20.52 -12.37 -1.55
CA ARG A 216 20.75 -13.81 -1.75
C ARG A 216 21.25 -14.50 -0.48
N ILE A 217 22.21 -13.89 0.21
CA ILE A 217 22.72 -14.39 1.49
C ILE A 217 21.60 -14.44 2.53
N LEU A 218 20.79 -13.36 2.65
CA LEU A 218 19.67 -13.33 3.57
C LEU A 218 18.64 -14.43 3.25
N ALA A 219 18.32 -14.62 1.98
CA ALA A 219 17.41 -15.68 1.53
C ALA A 219 17.94 -17.09 1.87
N SER A 220 19.25 -17.33 1.75
CA SER A 220 19.87 -18.64 2.02
C SER A 220 19.89 -19.02 3.50
N ILE A 221 19.75 -18.05 4.40
CA ILE A 221 19.79 -18.27 5.86
C ILE A 221 18.39 -18.18 6.52
N ILE A 222 17.32 -18.08 5.73
CA ILE A 222 15.94 -18.07 6.26
C ILE A 222 15.72 -19.35 7.08
N GLY A 223 15.16 -19.20 8.28
CA GLY A 223 14.92 -20.30 9.21
C GLY A 223 16.14 -20.72 10.05
N SER A 224 17.29 -20.08 9.86
CA SER A 224 18.48 -20.33 10.69
C SER A 224 18.81 -19.15 11.61
N SER A 225 19.43 -19.45 12.77
CA SER A 225 19.93 -18.43 13.66
C SER A 225 21.15 -17.72 13.03
N THR A 226 21.10 -16.39 12.97
CA THR A 226 22.19 -15.60 12.40
C THR A 226 22.35 -14.24 13.13
N ASN A 227 23.44 -13.54 12.83
CA ASN A 227 23.70 -12.19 13.30
C ASN A 227 24.43 -11.37 12.22
N VAL A 228 24.49 -10.04 12.43
CA VAL A 228 25.09 -9.11 11.46
C VAL A 228 26.55 -9.48 11.14
N ARG A 229 27.35 -9.90 12.13
CA ARG A 229 28.76 -10.30 11.93
C ARG A 229 28.89 -11.52 11.01
N ARG A 230 28.03 -12.53 11.19
CA ARG A 230 28.00 -13.72 10.34
C ARG A 230 27.62 -13.37 8.90
N ILE A 231 26.59 -12.53 8.71
CA ILE A 231 26.19 -12.02 7.39
C ILE A 231 27.35 -11.26 6.73
N ALA A 232 28.00 -10.34 7.46
CA ALA A 232 29.12 -9.57 6.93
C ALA A 232 30.32 -10.42 6.53
N ASN A 233 30.62 -11.49 7.28
CA ASN A 233 31.69 -12.43 6.93
C ASN A 233 31.34 -13.21 5.66
N THR A 234 30.12 -13.72 5.53
CA THR A 234 29.68 -14.42 4.31
C THR A 234 29.72 -13.50 3.10
N PHE A 235 29.31 -12.23 3.26
CA PHE A 235 29.35 -11.23 2.20
C PHE A 235 30.76 -10.86 1.73
N LYS A 236 31.79 -10.97 2.60
CA LYS A 236 33.19 -10.71 2.23
C LYS A 236 33.85 -11.90 1.50
N THR A 237 33.27 -13.07 1.60
CA THR A 237 33.80 -14.32 1.00
C THR A 237 33.05 -14.76 -0.25
N ALA A 238 31.95 -14.10 -0.58
CA ALA A 238 31.14 -14.31 -1.79
C ALA A 238 31.59 -13.35 -2.91
#